data_8288fa9f8c4f6d39aadd6988bdb74184
#
_entry.id   8288fa9f8c4f6d39aadd6988bdb74184
#
_cell.length_a   1.000
_cell.length_b   1.000
_cell.length_c   1.000
_cell.angle_alpha   90.00
_cell.angle_beta   90.00
_cell.angle_gamma   90.00
#
_symmetry.space_group_name_H-M   'P 1'
#
loop_
_entity.id
_entity.type
_entity.pdbx_description
1 polymer ?
#
loop_
_entity_poly.entity_id
_entity_poly.type
_entity_poly.pdbx_seq_one_letter_code
_entity_poly.pdbx_strand_id
1 'polypeptide(L)'
;MKILLKSLKALADGNRLRIIRLLMDRPRCVCELQAALGIAQPTVSKHLSILEEAGWVDKQRQGKNFIFYQLIEGLDPEDHHTALLSLLSRWLHEDPELTALSRLAQDLNPLEILKRAERSQTGLCRECGAELAPTEQ
;
A
#
# COMPACT_ATOMS: atom_id res chain seq x y z
N MET A 1 4.70 24.53 8.16
CA MET A 1 4.32 23.80 9.38
C MET A 1 3.15 22.84 9.16
N LYS A 2 2.04 23.27 8.55
CA LYS A 2 0.87 22.41 8.32
C LYS A 2 1.18 21.18 7.47
N ILE A 3 1.96 21.34 6.41
CA ILE A 3 2.33 20.24 5.52
C ILE A 3 3.19 19.21 6.26
N LEU A 4 4.15 19.69 7.04
CA LEU A 4 5.01 18.81 7.83
C LEU A 4 4.22 18.04 8.87
N LEU A 5 3.31 18.72 9.60
CA LEU A 5 2.47 18.05 10.58
C LEU A 5 1.60 16.99 9.96
N LYS A 6 1.00 17.27 8.80
CA LYS A 6 0.17 16.31 8.08
C LYS A 6 0.99 15.08 7.67
N SER A 7 2.20 15.30 7.17
CA SER A 7 3.11 14.21 6.81
C SER A 7 3.47 13.33 8.01
N LEU A 8 3.80 13.95 9.14
CA LEU A 8 4.17 13.20 10.34
C LEU A 8 2.98 12.46 10.95
N LYS A 9 1.81 13.09 10.99
CA LYS A 9 0.60 12.46 11.51
C LYS A 9 0.20 11.23 10.69
N ALA A 10 0.41 11.28 9.39
CA ALA A 10 0.10 10.15 8.52
C ALA A 10 0.96 8.93 8.84
N LEU A 11 2.17 9.14 9.32
CA LEU A 11 3.08 8.05 9.68
C LEU A 11 2.83 7.50 11.10
N ALA A 12 2.12 8.23 11.94
CA ALA A 12 1.93 7.86 13.33
C ALA A 12 0.79 6.84 13.51
N ASP A 13 0.88 5.73 12.80
CA ASP A 13 -0.09 4.64 12.88
C ASP A 13 0.60 3.34 12.45
N GLY A 14 0.39 2.27 13.22
CA GLY A 14 1.03 0.99 12.96
C GLY A 14 0.72 0.42 11.57
N ASN A 15 -0.54 0.46 11.15
CA ASN A 15 -0.92 -0.06 9.84
C ASN A 15 -0.34 0.78 8.70
N ARG A 16 -0.30 2.09 8.87
CA ARG A 16 0.30 2.95 7.85
C ARG A 16 1.81 2.72 7.73
N LEU A 17 2.50 2.50 8.83
CA LEU A 17 3.93 2.14 8.77
C LEU A 17 4.14 0.78 8.11
N ARG A 18 3.25 -0.18 8.36
CA ARG A 18 3.30 -1.48 7.67
C ARG A 18 3.11 -1.31 6.16
N ILE A 19 2.16 -0.48 5.75
CA ILE A 19 1.95 -0.18 4.34
C ILE A 19 3.20 0.44 3.72
N ILE A 20 3.77 1.45 4.36
CA ILE A 20 5.00 2.09 3.88
C ILE A 20 6.11 1.05 3.71
N ARG A 21 6.30 0.17 4.70
CA ARG A 21 7.31 -0.87 4.63
C ARG A 21 7.10 -1.81 3.43
N LEU A 22 5.85 -2.22 3.20
CA LEU A 22 5.53 -3.09 2.07
C LEU A 22 5.75 -2.40 0.73
N LEU A 23 5.45 -1.11 0.65
CA LEU A 23 5.66 -0.33 -0.57
C LEU A 23 7.13 -0.01 -0.83
N MET A 24 7.99 -0.10 0.19
CA MET A 24 9.44 -0.01 -0.02
C MET A 24 9.96 -1.16 -0.88
N ASP A 25 9.33 -2.32 -0.79
CA ASP A 25 9.73 -3.49 -1.57
C ASP A 25 9.30 -3.38 -3.03
N ARG A 26 8.07 -2.98 -3.26
CA ARG A 26 7.50 -2.77 -4.60
C ARG A 26 6.12 -2.12 -4.54
N PRO A 27 5.62 -1.58 -5.66
CA PRO A 27 4.22 -1.13 -5.73
C PRO A 27 3.26 -2.29 -5.46
N ARG A 28 2.13 -1.98 -4.85
CA ARG A 28 1.12 -3.00 -4.49
C ARG A 28 -0.27 -2.47 -4.68
N CYS A 29 -1.20 -3.36 -5.01
CA CYS A 29 -2.62 -3.00 -5.06
C CYS A 29 -3.26 -3.18 -3.68
N VAL A 30 -4.47 -2.64 -3.52
CA VAL A 30 -5.23 -2.73 -2.27
C VAL A 30 -5.44 -4.20 -1.85
N CYS A 31 -5.68 -5.09 -2.81
CA CYS A 31 -5.88 -6.52 -2.55
C CYS A 31 -4.68 -7.14 -1.85
N GLU A 32 -3.48 -6.83 -2.33
CA GLU A 32 -2.26 -7.34 -1.72
C GLU A 32 -2.07 -6.81 -0.30
N LEU A 33 -2.30 -5.53 -0.11
CA LEU A 33 -2.18 -4.91 1.22
C LEU A 33 -3.20 -5.49 2.19
N GLN A 34 -4.43 -5.69 1.71
CA GLN A 34 -5.47 -6.32 2.51
C GLN A 34 -5.08 -7.73 2.93
N ALA A 35 -4.59 -8.53 1.99
CA ALA A 35 -4.17 -9.89 2.27
C ALA A 35 -2.99 -9.94 3.25
N ALA A 36 -2.02 -9.06 3.06
CA ALA A 36 -0.83 -9.03 3.92
C ALA A 36 -1.16 -8.55 5.33
N LEU A 37 -2.01 -7.52 5.45
CA LEU A 37 -2.31 -6.92 6.74
C LEU A 37 -3.43 -7.63 7.51
N GLY A 38 -4.26 -8.39 6.81
CA GLY A 38 -5.38 -9.07 7.43
C GLY A 38 -6.48 -8.14 7.92
N ILE A 39 -6.64 -6.98 7.32
CA ILE A 39 -7.67 -6.00 7.68
C ILE A 39 -8.63 -5.76 6.53
N ALA A 40 -9.78 -5.17 6.81
CA ALA A 40 -10.81 -4.96 5.81
C ALA A 40 -10.39 -3.96 4.73
N GLN A 41 -10.87 -4.17 3.51
CA GLN A 41 -10.57 -3.29 2.38
C GLN A 41 -10.87 -1.82 2.65
N PRO A 42 -12.01 -1.44 3.22
CA PRO A 42 -12.29 -0.02 3.50
C PRO A 42 -11.26 0.61 4.44
N THR A 43 -10.74 -0.18 5.38
CA THR A 43 -9.70 0.29 6.30
C THR A 43 -8.38 0.54 5.57
N VAL A 44 -7.99 -0.39 4.69
CA VAL A 44 -6.79 -0.21 3.85
C VAL A 44 -6.92 1.02 2.98
N SER A 45 -8.07 1.17 2.30
CA SER A 45 -8.32 2.32 1.42
C SER A 45 -8.26 3.64 2.19
N LYS A 46 -8.78 3.68 3.41
CA LYS A 46 -8.71 4.87 4.25
C LYS A 46 -7.26 5.21 4.61
N HIS A 47 -6.48 4.23 5.01
CA HIS A 47 -5.06 4.45 5.31
C HIS A 47 -4.29 4.95 4.08
N LEU A 48 -4.56 4.38 2.91
CA LEU A 48 -3.93 4.82 1.67
C LEU A 48 -4.33 6.24 1.31
N SER A 49 -5.60 6.61 1.51
CA SER A 49 -6.05 7.99 1.27
C SER A 49 -5.32 8.98 2.17
N ILE A 50 -5.15 8.64 3.44
CA ILE A 50 -4.42 9.49 4.39
C ILE A 50 -2.97 9.65 3.95
N LEU A 51 -2.33 8.55 3.54
CA LEU A 51 -0.94 8.59 3.05
C LEU A 51 -0.80 9.36 1.75
N GLU A 52 -1.77 9.21 0.85
CA GLU A 52 -1.78 9.92 -0.43
C GLU A 52 -1.92 11.43 -0.22
N GLU A 53 -2.86 11.84 0.60
CA GLU A 53 -3.07 13.26 0.91
C GLU A 53 -1.86 13.90 1.61
N ALA A 54 -1.14 13.10 2.40
CA ALA A 54 0.04 13.56 3.10
C ALA A 54 1.32 13.53 2.25
N GLY A 55 1.22 13.07 1.00
CA GLY A 55 2.35 13.08 0.08
C GLY A 55 3.29 11.89 0.17
N TRP A 56 2.89 10.80 0.81
CA TRP A 56 3.74 9.62 0.96
C TRP A 56 3.60 8.61 -0.16
N VAL A 57 2.39 8.47 -0.69
CA VAL A 57 2.10 7.47 -1.72
C VAL A 57 1.36 8.11 -2.89
N ASP A 58 1.41 7.43 -4.01
CA ASP A 58 0.76 7.83 -5.24
C ASP A 58 0.10 6.62 -5.89
N LYS A 59 -0.95 6.88 -6.66
CA LYS A 59 -1.65 5.87 -7.43
C LYS A 59 -1.08 5.78 -8.82
N GLN A 60 -0.92 4.55 -9.30
CA GLN A 60 -0.57 4.31 -10.69
C GLN A 60 -1.45 3.21 -11.26
N ARG A 61 -1.97 3.47 -12.43
CA ARG A 61 -2.74 2.47 -13.15
C ARG A 61 -1.78 1.65 -14.01
N GLN A 62 -1.83 0.33 -13.83
CA GLN A 62 -1.07 -0.59 -14.67
C GLN A 62 -2.04 -1.45 -15.46
N GLY A 63 -1.97 -1.35 -16.78
CA GLY A 63 -2.91 -2.02 -17.64
C GLY A 63 -4.31 -1.44 -17.54
N LYS A 64 -5.31 -2.24 -17.80
CA LYS A 64 -6.71 -1.78 -17.80
C LYS A 64 -7.38 -1.92 -16.43
N ASN A 65 -6.90 -2.85 -15.62
CA ASN A 65 -7.70 -3.35 -14.50
C ASN A 65 -7.05 -3.20 -13.14
N PHE A 66 -5.80 -2.74 -13.05
CA PHE A 66 -5.10 -2.66 -11.79
C PHE A 66 -4.68 -1.25 -11.45
N ILE A 67 -4.95 -0.87 -10.20
CA ILE A 67 -4.43 0.36 -9.61
C ILE A 67 -3.44 -0.05 -8.54
N PHE A 68 -2.20 0.42 -8.69
CA PHE A 68 -1.13 0.16 -7.75
C PHE A 68 -0.80 1.43 -6.99
N TYR A 69 -0.47 1.26 -5.73
CA TYR A 69 0.06 2.33 -4.90
C TYR A 69 1.57 2.15 -4.79
N GLN A 70 2.28 3.24 -4.81
CA GLN A 70 3.73 3.26 -4.66
C GLN A 70 4.17 4.44 -3.83
N LEU A 71 5.36 4.37 -3.26
CA LEU A 71 5.95 5.51 -2.59
C LEU A 71 6.25 6.59 -3.62
N ILE A 72 6.05 7.86 -3.23
CA ILE A 72 6.36 8.97 -4.10
C ILE A 72 7.85 9.02 -4.38
N GLU A 73 8.21 9.17 -5.65
CA GLU A 73 9.58 9.24 -6.12
C GLU A 73 9.85 10.57 -6.83
N GLY A 74 11.12 10.87 -7.06
CA GLY A 74 11.49 12.04 -7.84
C GLY A 74 11.40 13.36 -7.11
N LEU A 75 11.22 13.33 -5.80
CA LEU A 75 11.22 14.54 -4.99
C LEU A 75 12.62 15.05 -4.78
N ASP A 76 12.72 16.36 -4.51
CA ASP A 76 13.97 16.98 -4.15
C ASP A 76 14.59 16.27 -2.95
N PRO A 77 15.89 15.98 -2.97
CA PRO A 77 16.56 15.36 -1.82
C PRO A 77 16.38 16.14 -0.51
N GLU A 78 16.12 17.42 -0.60
CA GLU A 78 15.88 18.25 0.59
C GLU A 78 14.43 18.25 1.04
N ASP A 79 13.53 17.64 0.26
CA ASP A 79 12.15 17.51 0.66
C ASP A 79 12.06 16.63 1.91
N HIS A 80 11.22 17.04 2.86
CA HIS A 80 11.12 16.32 4.13
C HIS A 80 10.64 14.88 3.98
N HIS A 81 9.83 14.56 2.94
CA HIS A 81 9.42 13.19 2.68
C HIS A 81 10.63 12.32 2.34
N THR A 82 11.49 12.80 1.46
CA THR A 82 12.70 12.08 1.07
C THR A 82 13.61 11.85 2.27
N ALA A 83 13.86 12.90 3.05
CA ALA A 83 14.72 12.81 4.22
C ALA A 83 14.16 11.87 5.27
N LEU A 84 12.87 11.97 5.58
CA LEU A 84 12.21 11.11 6.57
C LEU A 84 12.16 9.65 6.10
N LEU A 85 11.87 9.44 4.82
CA LEU A 85 11.81 8.09 4.28
C LEU A 85 13.17 7.40 4.34
N SER A 86 14.22 8.13 4.02
CA SER A 86 15.60 7.62 4.13
C SER A 86 15.93 7.21 5.57
N LEU A 87 15.55 8.06 6.53
CA LEU A 87 15.77 7.78 7.94
C LEU A 87 14.93 6.59 8.43
N LEU A 88 13.66 6.56 8.05
CA LEU A 88 12.74 5.49 8.45
C LEU A 88 13.10 4.15 7.81
N SER A 89 13.63 4.16 6.61
CA SER A 89 13.95 2.94 5.87
C SER A 89 14.79 1.98 6.71
N ARG A 90 15.81 2.50 7.35
CA ARG A 90 16.68 1.70 8.20
C ARG A 90 15.90 1.05 9.33
N TRP A 91 15.13 1.84 10.09
CA TRP A 91 14.37 1.34 11.23
C TRP A 91 13.30 0.34 10.82
N LEU A 92 12.59 0.63 9.73
CA LEU A 92 11.54 -0.26 9.25
C LEU A 92 12.09 -1.59 8.71
N HIS A 93 13.28 -1.59 8.14
CA HIS A 93 13.93 -2.82 7.69
C HIS A 93 14.50 -3.64 8.84
N GLU A 94 14.87 -3.01 9.93
CA GLU A 94 15.41 -3.69 11.11
C GLU A 94 14.33 -4.24 12.03
N ASP A 95 13.10 -3.80 11.89
CA ASP A 95 12.00 -4.24 12.76
C ASP A 95 11.61 -5.69 12.44
N PRO A 96 11.65 -6.61 13.44
CA PRO A 96 11.34 -8.02 13.19
C PRO A 96 9.93 -8.29 12.70
N GLU A 97 8.94 -7.57 13.22
CA GLU A 97 7.54 -7.70 12.81
C GLU A 97 7.38 -7.32 11.34
N LEU A 98 7.97 -6.18 10.95
CA LEU A 98 7.89 -5.70 9.58
C LEU A 98 8.68 -6.58 8.61
N THR A 99 9.78 -7.13 9.04
CA THR A 99 10.55 -8.08 8.24
C THR A 99 9.74 -9.35 7.97
N ALA A 100 9.08 -9.87 8.99
CA ALA A 100 8.22 -11.05 8.84
C ALA A 100 7.04 -10.74 7.90
N LEU A 101 6.44 -9.58 8.04
CA LEU A 101 5.36 -9.14 7.17
C LEU A 101 5.80 -9.02 5.71
N SER A 102 6.98 -8.45 5.48
CA SER A 102 7.54 -8.32 4.14
C SER A 102 7.77 -9.69 3.49
N ARG A 103 8.27 -10.65 4.25
CA ARG A 103 8.46 -12.02 3.75
C ARG A 103 7.13 -12.68 3.39
N LEU A 104 6.12 -12.52 4.24
CA LEU A 104 4.79 -13.03 3.97
C LEU A 104 4.21 -12.44 2.69
N ALA A 105 4.45 -11.17 2.45
CA ALA A 105 3.92 -10.46 1.30
C ALA A 105 4.68 -10.71 0.00
N GLN A 106 5.88 -11.27 0.05
CA GLN A 106 6.69 -11.51 -1.15
C GLN A 106 5.99 -12.37 -2.19
N ASP A 107 5.28 -13.38 -1.75
CA ASP A 107 4.64 -14.36 -2.62
C ASP A 107 3.22 -13.97 -3.02
N LEU A 108 2.73 -12.82 -2.56
CA LEU A 108 1.39 -12.38 -2.92
C LEU A 108 1.32 -11.94 -4.38
N ASN A 109 0.36 -12.50 -5.07
CA ASN A 109 0.12 -12.19 -6.47
C ASN A 109 -1.31 -11.65 -6.60
N PRO A 110 -1.49 -10.42 -7.12
CA PRO A 110 -2.82 -9.84 -7.26
C PRO A 110 -3.80 -10.71 -8.04
N LEU A 111 -3.34 -11.35 -9.09
CA LEU A 111 -4.20 -12.21 -9.92
C LEU A 111 -4.70 -13.42 -9.14
N GLU A 112 -3.85 -14.02 -8.33
CA GLU A 112 -4.26 -15.16 -7.52
C GLU A 112 -5.22 -14.75 -6.40
N ILE A 113 -4.99 -13.59 -5.82
CA ILE A 113 -5.87 -13.04 -4.78
C ILE A 113 -7.26 -12.82 -5.37
N LEU A 114 -7.34 -12.22 -6.55
CA LEU A 114 -8.60 -11.97 -7.23
C LEU A 114 -9.33 -13.27 -7.59
N LYS A 115 -8.62 -14.24 -8.14
CA LYS A 115 -9.18 -15.54 -8.47
C LYS A 115 -9.73 -16.25 -7.23
N ARG A 116 -9.04 -16.12 -6.10
CA ARG A 116 -9.48 -16.71 -4.85
C ARG A 116 -10.74 -16.01 -4.33
N ALA A 117 -10.79 -14.69 -4.43
CA ALA A 117 -11.94 -13.90 -4.05
C ALA A 117 -13.18 -14.27 -4.88
N GLU A 118 -13.00 -14.45 -6.18
CA GLU A 118 -14.07 -14.88 -7.08
C GLU A 118 -14.63 -16.24 -6.67
N ARG A 119 -13.76 -17.19 -6.34
CA ARG A 119 -14.18 -18.53 -5.92
C ARG A 119 -14.95 -18.51 -4.60
N SER A 120 -14.58 -17.61 -3.70
CA SER A 120 -15.24 -17.54 -2.38
C SER A 120 -16.47 -16.64 -2.38
N GLN A 121 -16.77 -16.01 -3.50
CA GLN A 121 -17.88 -15.05 -3.64
C GLN A 121 -17.77 -13.90 -2.63
N THR A 122 -16.60 -13.69 -2.07
CA THR A 122 -16.35 -12.54 -1.21
C THR A 122 -16.11 -11.33 -2.07
N GLY A 123 -16.51 -10.19 -1.58
CA GLY A 123 -16.45 -8.97 -2.35
C GLY A 123 -15.11 -8.73 -3.02
N LEU A 124 -15.19 -8.32 -4.26
CA LEU A 124 -14.02 -7.96 -5.03
C LEU A 124 -13.43 -6.64 -4.56
N CYS A 125 -12.16 -6.46 -4.80
CA CYS A 125 -11.50 -5.20 -4.52
C CYS A 125 -12.06 -4.12 -5.43
N ARG A 126 -12.75 -3.14 -4.85
CA ARG A 126 -13.39 -2.08 -5.61
C ARG A 126 -12.41 -1.19 -6.37
N GLU A 127 -11.19 -1.09 -5.87
CA GLU A 127 -10.22 -0.18 -6.44
C GLU A 127 -9.36 -0.80 -7.54
N CYS A 128 -9.14 -2.11 -7.49
CA CYS A 128 -8.25 -2.72 -8.45
C CYS A 128 -8.84 -3.95 -9.15
N GLY A 129 -9.89 -4.52 -8.63
CA GLY A 129 -10.34 -5.81 -9.10
C GLY A 129 -11.78 -5.94 -9.51
N ALA A 130 -12.58 -4.98 -9.14
CA ALA A 130 -14.01 -5.11 -9.42
C ALA A 130 -14.30 -5.29 -10.90
N GLU A 131 -13.61 -4.57 -11.70
CA GLU A 131 -13.78 -4.62 -13.13
C GLU A 131 -13.25 -5.90 -13.75
N LEU A 132 -12.52 -6.68 -13.00
CA LEU A 132 -12.04 -7.98 -13.45
C LEU A 132 -13.10 -9.05 -13.30
N ALA A 133 -14.01 -8.81 -12.42
CA ALA A 133 -15.04 -9.79 -12.13
C ALA A 133 -15.93 -10.09 -13.31
N PRO A 134 -16.29 -9.13 -13.97
CA PRO A 134 -17.19 -9.42 -15.03
C PRO A 134 -16.54 -9.94 -16.22
N THR A 135 -15.98 -9.94 -16.23
CA THR A 135 -15.88 -10.27 -17.20
C THR A 135 -16.31 -11.09 -17.78
N GLU A 136 -16.81 -10.95 -17.78
CA GLU A 136 -17.09 -11.40 -18.29
C GLU A 136 -17.29 -12.18 -18.70
N GLN A 137 -17.56 -12.25 -18.49
CA GLN A 137 -17.83 -13.07 -18.89
C GLN A 137 -18.18 -13.46 -19.65
#